data_bd8b0a81eba19e563b2ccddfd2317d4b
#
_entry.id   bd8b0a81eba19e563b2ccddfd2317d4b
#
_cell.length_a   1.000
_cell.length_b   1.000
_cell.length_c   1.000
_cell.angle_alpha   90.00
_cell.angle_beta   90.00
_cell.angle_gamma   90.00
#
_symmetry.space_group_name_H-M   'P 1'
#
loop_
_entity.id
_entity.type
_entity.pdbx_description
1 polymer ?
#
loop_
_entity_poly.entity_id
_entity_poly.type
_entity_poly.pdbx_seq_one_letter_code
_entity_poly.pdbx_strand_id
1 'polypeptide(L)'
;MKKCAVIYSGGKDSHLALLEAASSGAKIACLVSFDGGAGHAEYFNDYRKPELVAAHAGLLGVPAVILKTGPDFRVKALARNVALMARAAREACGADTLVSGVARCRCGGKIDSWRKAAARAGFGLDAPVIGFDLIYAVRLCLELGVRALITGVEAKKVDRRWLGRELDGEFLAYLSAEKKAGRTVDGSDLQTLVLESPAFAGRVIPLKLVPGRIAGQELLKVEKFRVVRGRRRAGAWNRG
;
A
#
# COMPACT_ATOMS: atom_id res chain seq x y z
N MET A 1 15.75 16.47 9.07
CA MET A 1 15.18 15.11 8.87
C MET A 1 13.80 15.27 8.28
N LYS A 2 13.50 14.59 7.15
CA LYS A 2 12.18 14.62 6.51
C LYS A 2 11.15 13.97 7.43
N LYS A 3 10.00 14.62 7.61
CA LYS A 3 8.83 14.06 8.29
C LYS A 3 7.83 13.59 7.25
N CYS A 4 7.71 12.29 7.08
CA CYS A 4 6.96 11.68 5.99
C CYS A 4 5.58 11.21 6.42
N ALA A 5 4.58 11.53 5.62
CA ALA A 5 3.26 10.90 5.64
C ALA A 5 3.19 9.88 4.49
N VAL A 6 2.91 8.63 4.81
CA VAL A 6 2.84 7.57 3.80
C VAL A 6 1.42 7.45 3.28
N ILE A 7 1.25 7.57 1.96
CA ILE A 7 -0.01 7.25 1.27
C ILE A 7 -0.18 5.73 1.33
N TYR A 8 -1.09 5.27 2.19
CA TYR A 8 -1.09 3.89 2.62
C TYR A 8 -2.41 3.18 2.32
N SER A 9 -2.30 2.06 1.60
CA SER A 9 -3.45 1.22 1.24
C SER A 9 -3.54 -0.08 2.03
N GLY A 10 -2.53 -0.40 2.83
CA GLY A 10 -2.41 -1.71 3.49
C GLY A 10 -1.80 -2.81 2.62
N GLY A 11 -1.57 -2.54 1.34
CA GLY A 11 -0.93 -3.48 0.41
C GLY A 11 0.59 -3.42 0.43
N LYS A 12 1.23 -4.42 -0.19
CA LYS A 12 2.68 -4.59 -0.24
C LYS A 12 3.43 -3.33 -0.71
N ASP A 13 2.95 -2.68 -1.78
CA ASP A 13 3.70 -1.59 -2.40
C ASP A 13 3.75 -0.35 -1.51
N SER A 14 2.63 0.02 -0.87
CA SER A 14 2.60 1.12 0.10
C SER A 14 3.41 0.79 1.36
N HIS A 15 3.46 -0.49 1.74
CA HIS A 15 4.24 -0.94 2.88
C HIS A 15 5.75 -0.97 2.59
N LEU A 16 6.15 -1.46 1.41
CA LEU A 16 7.54 -1.38 0.96
C LEU A 16 8.02 0.07 0.86
N ALA A 17 7.18 0.96 0.32
CA ALA A 17 7.52 2.38 0.26
C ALA A 17 7.75 3.00 1.65
N LEU A 18 6.97 2.57 2.64
CA LEU A 18 7.17 2.94 4.04
C LEU A 18 8.52 2.46 4.56
N LEU A 19 8.85 1.19 4.34
CA LEU A 19 10.11 0.60 4.80
C LEU A 19 11.32 1.25 4.13
N GLU A 20 11.26 1.47 2.82
CA GLU A 20 12.32 2.14 2.05
C GLU A 20 12.55 3.60 2.50
N ALA A 21 11.47 4.35 2.74
CA ALA A 21 11.58 5.71 3.26
C ALA A 21 12.22 5.73 4.65
N ALA A 22 11.79 4.81 5.54
CA ALA A 22 12.35 4.71 6.89
C ALA A 22 13.82 4.28 6.87
N SER A 23 14.21 3.31 6.02
CA SER A 23 15.60 2.86 5.87
C SER A 23 16.52 3.97 5.34
N SER A 24 15.97 4.89 4.57
CA SER A 24 16.65 6.09 4.08
C SER A 24 16.72 7.23 5.11
N GLY A 25 16.36 6.98 6.36
CA GLY A 25 16.44 7.95 7.46
C GLY A 25 15.26 8.93 7.53
N ALA A 26 14.15 8.67 6.83
CA ALA A 26 12.96 9.50 6.99
C ALA A 26 12.18 9.11 8.26
N LYS A 27 11.68 10.09 8.98
CA LYS A 27 10.75 9.86 10.08
C LYS A 27 9.33 9.67 9.54
N ILE A 28 8.77 8.48 9.71
CA ILE A 28 7.37 8.24 9.37
C ILE A 28 6.50 8.87 10.44
N ALA A 29 5.79 9.93 10.08
CA ALA A 29 4.98 10.73 10.99
C ALA A 29 3.54 10.21 11.09
N CYS A 30 2.95 9.76 9.98
CA CYS A 30 1.60 9.19 9.93
C CYS A 30 1.36 8.35 8.66
N LEU A 31 0.28 7.59 8.68
CA LEU A 31 -0.30 7.01 7.47
C LEU A 31 -1.47 7.87 7.00
N VAL A 32 -1.56 8.11 5.70
CA VAL A 32 -2.69 8.83 5.08
C VAL A 32 -3.40 7.89 4.13
N SER A 33 -4.70 7.78 4.25
CA SER A 33 -5.52 6.96 3.37
C SER A 33 -6.86 7.64 3.07
N PHE A 34 -7.55 7.10 2.07
CA PHE A 34 -8.88 7.55 1.71
C PHE A 34 -9.93 6.51 2.07
N ASP A 35 -11.05 6.98 2.59
CA ASP A 35 -12.30 6.25 2.62
C ASP A 35 -13.08 6.65 1.35
N GLY A 36 -12.82 5.95 0.26
CA GLY A 36 -13.32 6.29 -1.08
C GLY A 36 -14.70 5.71 -1.38
N GLY A 37 -15.29 4.92 -0.49
CA GLY A 37 -16.55 4.24 -0.78
C GLY A 37 -16.43 3.19 -1.89
N ALA A 38 -17.53 2.89 -2.59
CA ALA A 38 -17.60 1.84 -3.60
C ALA A 38 -16.87 2.24 -4.91
N GLY A 39 -16.04 1.35 -5.44
CA GLY A 39 -15.59 1.42 -6.83
C GLY A 39 -14.21 2.04 -7.09
N HIS A 40 -13.35 2.16 -6.09
CA HIS A 40 -12.04 2.81 -6.23
C HIS A 40 -10.84 1.87 -6.03
N ALA A 41 -10.96 0.62 -6.45
CA ALA A 41 -9.93 -0.42 -6.34
C ALA A 41 -8.59 -0.06 -7.02
N GLU A 42 -8.58 0.87 -7.97
CA GLU A 42 -7.38 1.17 -8.77
C GLU A 42 -6.23 1.81 -7.98
N TYR A 43 -6.51 2.48 -6.88
CA TYR A 43 -5.53 3.29 -6.15
C TYR A 43 -5.34 2.91 -4.69
N PHE A 44 -6.36 2.32 -4.08
CA PHE A 44 -6.35 1.86 -2.71
C PHE A 44 -7.03 0.51 -2.69
N ASN A 45 -6.49 -0.43 -1.92
CA ASN A 45 -7.16 -1.71 -1.73
C ASN A 45 -8.62 -1.45 -1.39
N ASP A 46 -9.53 -1.92 -2.24
CA ASP A 46 -10.97 -1.64 -2.15
C ASP A 46 -11.63 -2.42 -1.00
N TYR A 47 -11.01 -2.34 0.15
CA TYR A 47 -11.57 -3.02 1.31
C TYR A 47 -12.52 -2.15 2.08
N ARG A 48 -12.64 -0.88 1.70
CA ARG A 48 -13.53 0.07 2.37
C ARG A 48 -13.46 -0.06 3.89
N LYS A 49 -12.29 -0.47 4.38
CA LYS A 49 -12.06 -0.67 5.79
C LYS A 49 -10.93 0.24 6.23
N PRO A 50 -11.24 1.53 6.46
CA PRO A 50 -10.30 2.43 7.10
C PRO A 50 -9.77 1.85 8.40
N GLU A 51 -10.52 0.93 9.02
CA GLU A 51 -10.11 0.20 10.23
C GLU A 51 -8.86 -0.66 10.01
N LEU A 52 -8.64 -1.21 8.81
CA LEU A 52 -7.41 -1.95 8.51
C LEU A 52 -6.19 -1.02 8.47
N VAL A 53 -6.35 0.17 7.86
CA VAL A 53 -5.29 1.19 7.86
C VAL A 53 -5.02 1.68 9.28
N ALA A 54 -6.07 1.93 10.06
CA ALA A 54 -5.95 2.31 11.47
C ALA A 54 -5.27 1.21 12.31
N ALA A 55 -5.58 -0.07 12.04
CA ALA A 55 -4.93 -1.20 12.69
C ALA A 55 -3.42 -1.25 12.36
N HIS A 56 -3.04 -1.09 11.09
CA HIS A 56 -1.63 -1.03 10.70
C HIS A 56 -0.92 0.18 11.32
N ALA A 57 -1.55 1.33 11.34
CA ALA A 57 -1.01 2.53 12.00
C ALA A 57 -0.75 2.28 13.49
N GLY A 58 -1.70 1.64 14.17
CA GLY A 58 -1.55 1.24 15.57
C GLY A 58 -0.41 0.22 15.79
N LEU A 59 -0.20 -0.72 14.86
CA LEU A 59 0.91 -1.66 14.90
C LEU A 59 2.26 -0.97 14.62
N LEU A 60 2.27 0.05 13.79
CA LEU A 60 3.44 0.89 13.50
C LEU A 60 3.73 1.89 14.62
N GLY A 61 2.74 2.22 15.43
CA GLY A 61 2.84 3.22 16.47
C GLY A 61 2.82 4.66 15.93
N VAL A 62 2.12 4.89 14.82
CA VAL A 62 1.92 6.21 14.20
C VAL A 62 0.42 6.51 14.05
N PRO A 63 0.02 7.78 13.93
CA PRO A 63 -1.37 8.14 13.62
C PRO A 63 -1.82 7.65 12.25
N ALA A 64 -3.13 7.38 12.09
CA ALA A 64 -3.81 7.23 10.81
C ALA A 64 -4.65 8.46 10.51
N VAL A 65 -4.47 9.04 9.32
CA VAL A 65 -5.28 10.13 8.79
C VAL A 65 -6.15 9.57 7.68
N ILE A 66 -7.45 9.40 7.97
CA ILE A 66 -8.41 8.84 7.01
C ILE A 66 -9.25 9.99 6.46
N LEU A 67 -9.14 10.22 5.15
CA LEU A 67 -9.86 11.28 4.47
C LEU A 67 -11.12 10.72 3.80
N LYS A 68 -12.25 11.30 4.08
CA LYS A 68 -13.47 11.04 3.33
C LYS A 68 -13.39 11.80 2.00
N THR A 69 -13.51 11.09 0.89
CA THR A 69 -13.56 11.69 -0.44
C THR A 69 -14.87 11.36 -1.12
N GLY A 70 -15.31 12.27 -2.01
CA GLY A 70 -16.38 11.95 -2.94
C GLY A 70 -15.91 10.88 -3.96
N PRO A 71 -16.84 10.33 -4.73
CA PRO A 71 -16.62 9.14 -5.59
C PRO A 71 -15.69 9.37 -6.80
N ASP A 72 -15.11 10.55 -6.98
CA ASP A 72 -14.33 10.86 -8.17
C ASP A 72 -12.81 10.82 -7.91
N PHE A 73 -12.20 9.65 -8.20
CA PHE A 73 -10.74 9.43 -8.19
C PHE A 73 -10.09 9.57 -9.58
N ARG A 74 -10.79 10.10 -10.58
CA ARG A 74 -10.23 10.31 -11.91
C ARG A 74 -9.01 11.25 -11.86
N VAL A 75 -8.19 11.19 -12.90
CA VAL A 75 -6.93 11.94 -13.01
C VAL A 75 -7.05 13.43 -12.66
N LYS A 76 -8.20 14.06 -12.95
CA LYS A 76 -8.47 15.47 -12.59
C LYS A 76 -8.65 15.66 -11.07
N ALA A 77 -9.19 14.67 -10.35
CA ALA A 77 -9.35 14.72 -8.90
C ALA A 77 -8.05 14.37 -8.16
N LEU A 78 -7.12 13.69 -8.82
CA LEU A 78 -5.88 13.22 -8.23
C LEU A 78 -5.05 14.36 -7.64
N ALA A 79 -4.86 15.45 -8.40
CA ALA A 79 -4.11 16.61 -7.91
C ALA A 79 -4.74 17.25 -6.68
N ARG A 80 -6.09 17.33 -6.65
CA ARG A 80 -6.84 17.81 -5.49
C ARG A 80 -6.68 16.87 -4.30
N ASN A 81 -6.73 15.55 -4.53
CA ASN A 81 -6.58 14.56 -3.48
C ASN A 81 -5.18 14.56 -2.88
N VAL A 82 -4.13 14.74 -3.69
CA VAL A 82 -2.75 14.89 -3.21
C VAL A 82 -2.62 16.14 -2.32
N ALA A 83 -3.21 17.26 -2.73
CA ALA A 83 -3.20 18.50 -1.94
C ALA A 83 -3.95 18.33 -0.62
N LEU A 84 -5.09 17.62 -0.62
CA LEU A 84 -5.84 17.30 0.59
C LEU A 84 -5.04 16.43 1.55
N MET A 85 -4.39 15.36 1.04
CA MET A 85 -3.52 14.49 1.83
C MET A 85 -2.37 15.29 2.47
N ALA A 86 -1.70 16.12 1.68
CA ALA A 86 -0.60 16.96 2.15
C ALA A 86 -1.03 17.87 3.30
N ARG A 87 -2.15 18.60 3.12
CA ARG A 87 -2.67 19.50 4.15
C ARG A 87 -3.04 18.74 5.41
N ALA A 88 -3.82 17.66 5.30
CA ALA A 88 -4.26 16.89 6.45
C ALA A 88 -3.08 16.23 7.20
N ALA A 89 -2.05 15.76 6.48
CA ALA A 89 -0.85 15.24 7.10
C ALA A 89 -0.03 16.30 7.83
N ARG A 90 0.02 17.53 7.29
CA ARG A 90 0.68 18.66 7.98
C ARG A 90 -0.05 19.00 9.27
N GLU A 91 -1.37 19.15 9.20
CA GLU A 91 -2.21 19.50 10.35
C GLU A 91 -2.17 18.43 11.45
N ALA A 92 -2.25 17.16 11.07
CA ALA A 92 -2.34 16.04 12.01
C ALA A 92 -1.00 15.66 12.66
N CYS A 93 0.12 15.75 11.93
CA CYS A 93 1.41 15.19 12.39
C CYS A 93 2.63 16.03 12.00
N GLY A 94 2.47 17.22 11.42
CA GLY A 94 3.56 18.10 11.03
C GLY A 94 4.45 17.50 9.92
N ALA A 95 3.87 16.64 9.05
CA ALA A 95 4.60 16.11 7.90
C ALA A 95 4.90 17.21 6.88
N ASP A 96 6.00 17.04 6.14
CA ASP A 96 6.46 17.92 5.07
C ASP A 96 6.60 17.20 3.72
N THR A 97 6.55 15.87 3.74
CA THR A 97 6.77 15.03 2.56
C THR A 97 5.73 13.92 2.53
N LEU A 98 5.14 13.67 1.34
CA LEU A 98 4.35 12.48 1.08
C LEU A 98 5.24 11.36 0.53
N VAL A 99 4.98 10.12 0.96
CA VAL A 99 5.61 8.92 0.40
C VAL A 99 4.54 8.10 -0.31
N SER A 100 4.79 7.76 -1.58
CA SER A 100 3.86 7.01 -2.41
C SER A 100 4.39 5.61 -2.73
N GLY A 101 3.51 4.61 -2.63
CA GLY A 101 3.76 3.22 -3.01
C GLY A 101 3.56 2.93 -4.51
N VAL A 102 3.55 3.95 -5.36
CA VAL A 102 3.45 3.74 -6.81
C VAL A 102 4.74 3.11 -7.32
N ALA A 103 4.70 1.81 -7.63
CA ALA A 103 5.85 1.06 -8.13
C ALA A 103 6.02 1.21 -9.65
N ARG A 104 4.95 1.05 -10.41
CA ARG A 104 4.98 1.18 -11.87
C ARG A 104 3.83 2.06 -12.36
N CYS A 105 4.16 3.08 -13.11
CA CYS A 105 3.16 3.91 -13.76
C CYS A 105 2.98 3.46 -15.21
N ARG A 106 1.89 2.77 -15.52
CA ARG A 106 1.51 2.46 -16.91
C ARG A 106 1.26 3.72 -17.75
N CYS A 107 1.03 4.84 -17.09
CA CYS A 107 0.80 6.13 -17.72
C CYS A 107 1.98 7.03 -17.40
N GLY A 108 3.00 7.07 -18.26
CA GLY A 108 4.12 7.99 -18.11
C GLY A 108 3.60 9.39 -17.70
N GLY A 109 4.21 9.97 -16.67
CA GLY A 109 3.84 11.29 -16.18
C GLY A 109 2.86 11.36 -14.99
N LYS A 110 2.24 10.26 -14.56
CA LYS A 110 1.36 10.32 -13.35
C LYS A 110 2.12 10.76 -12.11
N ILE A 111 3.30 10.21 -11.86
CA ILE A 111 4.09 10.57 -10.68
C ILE A 111 4.50 12.05 -10.69
N ASP A 112 4.81 12.59 -11.87
CA ASP A 112 5.16 14.01 -12.01
C ASP A 112 3.96 14.92 -11.75
N SER A 113 2.76 14.49 -12.13
CA SER A 113 1.52 15.20 -11.77
C SER A 113 1.29 15.20 -10.25
N TRP A 114 1.60 14.10 -9.58
CA TRP A 114 1.55 14.01 -8.12
C TRP A 114 2.60 14.90 -7.46
N ARG A 115 3.85 14.88 -7.96
CA ARG A 115 4.92 15.76 -7.48
C ARG A 115 4.56 17.23 -7.63
N LYS A 116 4.02 17.62 -8.79
CA LYS A 116 3.55 18.99 -9.04
C LYS A 116 2.42 19.38 -8.08
N ALA A 117 1.48 18.47 -7.82
CA ALA A 117 0.39 18.73 -6.90
C ALA A 117 0.87 18.87 -5.45
N ALA A 118 1.79 18.00 -5.00
CA ALA A 118 2.40 18.10 -3.69
C ALA A 118 3.20 19.41 -3.52
N ALA A 119 4.03 19.75 -4.52
CA ALA A 119 4.81 20.98 -4.52
C ALA A 119 3.93 22.23 -4.42
N ARG A 120 2.78 22.27 -5.12
CA ARG A 120 1.80 23.38 -5.01
C ARG A 120 1.21 23.49 -3.60
N ALA A 121 1.14 22.39 -2.86
CA ALA A 121 0.72 22.35 -1.46
C ALA A 121 1.88 22.62 -0.48
N GLY A 122 3.09 22.91 -0.99
CA GLY A 122 4.30 23.09 -0.20
C GLY A 122 4.81 21.81 0.44
N PHE A 123 4.65 20.67 -0.26
CA PHE A 123 5.11 19.34 0.16
C PHE A 123 6.11 18.75 -0.81
N GLY A 124 7.04 17.93 -0.28
CA GLY A 124 7.77 16.96 -1.07
C GLY A 124 6.90 15.76 -1.44
N LEU A 125 7.28 15.02 -2.48
CA LEU A 125 6.70 13.70 -2.78
C LEU A 125 7.81 12.75 -3.21
N ASP A 126 8.01 11.73 -2.39
CA ASP A 126 8.93 10.64 -2.66
C ASP A 126 8.16 9.40 -3.12
N ALA A 127 8.74 8.66 -4.06
CA ALA A 127 8.19 7.39 -4.55
C ALA A 127 9.33 6.36 -4.58
N PRO A 128 9.75 5.86 -3.41
CA PRO A 128 10.97 5.05 -3.29
C PRO A 128 10.91 3.70 -3.99
N VAL A 129 9.70 3.19 -4.26
CA VAL A 129 9.49 1.93 -4.97
C VAL A 129 9.23 2.10 -6.47
N ILE A 130 9.39 3.33 -7.00
CA ILE A 130 9.21 3.58 -8.43
C ILE A 130 10.21 2.77 -9.24
N GLY A 131 9.71 2.06 -10.26
CA GLY A 131 10.54 1.17 -11.07
C GLY A 131 10.61 -0.28 -10.58
N PHE A 132 10.11 -0.59 -9.40
CA PHE A 132 10.03 -1.98 -8.95
C PHE A 132 9.04 -2.75 -9.84
N ASP A 133 9.50 -3.87 -10.42
CA ASP A 133 8.57 -4.84 -11.02
C ASP A 133 7.95 -5.72 -9.94
N LEU A 134 6.87 -6.45 -10.30
CA LEU A 134 6.15 -7.27 -9.33
C LEU A 134 7.02 -8.39 -8.74
N ILE A 135 7.89 -9.01 -9.55
CA ILE A 135 8.80 -10.08 -9.11
C ILE A 135 9.77 -9.54 -8.06
N TYR A 136 10.36 -8.36 -8.32
CA TYR A 136 11.26 -7.72 -7.38
C TYR A 136 10.53 -7.33 -6.08
N ALA A 137 9.35 -6.74 -6.19
CA ALA A 137 8.55 -6.36 -5.02
C ALA A 137 8.15 -7.56 -4.15
N VAL A 138 7.75 -8.69 -4.76
CA VAL A 138 7.44 -9.93 -4.03
C VAL A 138 8.70 -10.49 -3.37
N ARG A 139 9.82 -10.57 -4.09
CA ARG A 139 11.10 -11.03 -3.53
C ARG A 139 11.50 -10.19 -2.33
N LEU A 140 11.44 -8.87 -2.44
CA LEU A 140 11.79 -7.96 -1.37
C LEU A 140 10.87 -8.12 -0.15
N CYS A 141 9.56 -8.38 -0.35
CA CYS A 141 8.68 -8.73 0.77
C CYS A 141 9.18 -9.97 1.51
N LEU A 142 9.55 -11.03 0.79
CA LEU A 142 10.03 -12.28 1.39
C LEU A 142 11.36 -12.07 2.13
N GLU A 143 12.30 -11.38 1.53
CA GLU A 143 13.62 -11.07 2.10
C GLU A 143 13.50 -10.21 3.38
N LEU A 144 12.59 -9.24 3.38
CA LEU A 144 12.32 -8.40 4.55
C LEU A 144 11.42 -9.07 5.60
N GLY A 145 10.90 -10.29 5.36
CA GLY A 145 9.98 -10.95 6.26
C GLY A 145 8.59 -10.30 6.33
N VAL A 146 8.18 -9.60 5.27
CA VAL A 146 6.83 -9.05 5.15
C VAL A 146 5.90 -10.15 4.65
N ARG A 147 4.92 -10.53 5.49
CA ARG A 147 3.87 -11.48 5.12
C ARG A 147 2.66 -10.72 4.60
N ALA A 148 2.18 -11.09 3.42
CA ALA A 148 1.03 -10.44 2.81
C ALA A 148 0.12 -11.46 2.15
N LEU A 149 -1.18 -11.31 2.37
CA LEU A 149 -2.25 -12.10 1.76
C LEU A 149 -2.57 -11.56 0.36
N ILE A 150 -2.70 -12.42 -0.64
CA ILE A 150 -3.22 -12.07 -1.96
C ILE A 150 -4.74 -11.94 -1.84
N THR A 151 -5.23 -10.74 -2.00
CA THR A 151 -6.62 -10.39 -1.76
C THR A 151 -7.36 -9.99 -3.03
N GLY A 152 -6.64 -9.87 -4.15
CA GLY A 152 -7.24 -9.62 -5.44
C GLY A 152 -6.33 -10.06 -6.57
N VAL A 153 -6.94 -10.60 -7.63
CA VAL A 153 -6.25 -11.01 -8.85
C VAL A 153 -7.04 -10.60 -10.09
N GLU A 154 -6.34 -10.14 -11.13
CA GLU A 154 -6.91 -9.99 -12.47
C GLU A 154 -7.01 -11.40 -13.10
N ALA A 155 -8.21 -11.94 -13.14
CA ALA A 155 -8.44 -13.35 -13.47
C ALA A 155 -7.96 -13.77 -14.88
N LYS A 156 -7.78 -12.81 -15.80
CA LYS A 156 -7.22 -13.08 -17.14
C LYS A 156 -5.71 -13.20 -17.16
N LYS A 157 -5.02 -12.81 -16.08
CA LYS A 157 -3.55 -12.72 -16.02
C LYS A 157 -2.93 -13.51 -14.88
N VAL A 158 -3.66 -13.64 -13.77
CA VAL A 158 -3.20 -14.35 -12.59
C VAL A 158 -4.14 -15.49 -12.28
N ASP A 159 -3.60 -16.69 -12.11
CA ASP A 159 -4.38 -17.87 -11.77
C ASP A 159 -5.12 -17.65 -10.43
N ARG A 160 -6.42 -17.92 -10.42
CA ARG A 160 -7.31 -17.77 -9.24
C ARG A 160 -6.87 -18.57 -8.03
N ARG A 161 -6.12 -19.66 -8.21
CA ARG A 161 -5.59 -20.47 -7.11
C ARG A 161 -4.72 -19.68 -6.13
N TRP A 162 -4.22 -18.52 -6.55
CA TRP A 162 -3.42 -17.64 -5.71
C TRP A 162 -4.25 -16.74 -4.80
N LEU A 163 -5.52 -16.54 -5.12
CA LEU A 163 -6.40 -15.72 -4.31
C LEU A 163 -6.62 -16.36 -2.93
N GLY A 164 -6.33 -15.62 -1.87
CA GLY A 164 -6.40 -16.10 -0.49
C GLY A 164 -5.14 -16.80 0.02
N ARG A 165 -4.10 -16.93 -0.80
CA ARG A 165 -2.77 -17.40 -0.35
C ARG A 165 -1.89 -16.22 0.06
N GLU A 166 -0.91 -16.49 0.90
CA GLU A 166 0.15 -15.51 1.18
C GLU A 166 1.18 -15.48 0.05
N LEU A 167 1.89 -14.35 -0.06
CA LEU A 167 3.07 -14.27 -0.90
C LEU A 167 4.12 -15.22 -0.37
N ASP A 168 4.59 -16.13 -1.21
CA ASP A 168 5.59 -17.15 -0.88
C ASP A 168 6.53 -17.43 -2.06
N GLY A 169 7.47 -18.35 -1.85
CA GLY A 169 8.41 -18.77 -2.88
C GLY A 169 7.75 -19.44 -4.08
N GLU A 170 6.62 -20.14 -3.89
CA GLU A 170 5.88 -20.76 -5.00
C GLU A 170 5.23 -19.67 -5.88
N PHE A 171 4.65 -18.63 -5.27
CA PHE A 171 4.10 -17.51 -6.02
C PHE A 171 5.20 -16.76 -6.78
N LEU A 172 6.38 -16.57 -6.17
CA LEU A 172 7.53 -15.95 -6.84
C LEU A 172 8.01 -16.79 -8.05
N ALA A 173 8.05 -18.12 -7.91
CA ALA A 173 8.37 -19.03 -8.99
C ALA A 173 7.33 -18.99 -10.12
N TYR A 174 6.04 -18.94 -9.76
CA TYR A 174 4.96 -18.76 -10.72
C TYR A 174 5.12 -17.47 -11.54
N LEU A 175 5.33 -16.33 -10.90
CA LEU A 175 5.54 -15.05 -11.60
C LEU A 175 6.76 -15.10 -12.53
N SER A 176 7.81 -15.79 -12.12
CA SER A 176 9.02 -15.96 -12.92
C SER A 176 8.78 -16.84 -14.15
N ALA A 177 7.95 -17.89 -14.02
CA ALA A 177 7.53 -18.74 -15.12
C ALA A 177 6.64 -17.98 -16.11
N GLU A 178 5.68 -17.18 -15.62
CA GLU A 178 4.83 -16.33 -16.46
C GLU A 178 5.67 -15.36 -17.29
N LYS A 179 6.65 -14.69 -16.66
CA LYS A 179 7.57 -13.77 -17.35
C LYS A 179 8.40 -14.47 -18.43
N LYS A 180 8.92 -15.68 -18.15
CA LYS A 180 9.65 -16.50 -19.13
C LYS A 180 8.78 -16.92 -20.30
N ALA A 181 7.49 -17.15 -20.07
CA ALA A 181 6.52 -17.49 -21.10
C ALA A 181 5.98 -16.26 -21.87
N GLY A 182 6.57 -15.07 -21.66
CA GLY A 182 6.17 -13.83 -22.32
C GLY A 182 4.87 -13.22 -21.78
N ARG A 183 4.31 -13.75 -20.70
CA ARG A 183 3.11 -13.21 -20.07
C ARG A 183 3.48 -12.19 -19.00
N THR A 184 3.00 -10.97 -19.15
CA THR A 184 3.28 -9.88 -18.20
C THR A 184 2.20 -9.80 -17.14
N VAL A 185 2.61 -10.08 -15.90
CA VAL A 185 1.83 -9.76 -14.70
C VAL A 185 2.48 -8.58 -14.01
N ASP A 186 1.71 -7.55 -13.71
CA ASP A 186 2.23 -6.36 -13.01
C ASP A 186 1.50 -6.08 -11.68
N GLY A 187 1.99 -5.09 -10.95
CA GLY A 187 1.45 -4.76 -9.63
C GLY A 187 -0.03 -4.37 -9.63
N SER A 188 -0.58 -3.90 -10.74
CA SER A 188 -2.01 -3.55 -10.85
C SER A 188 -2.91 -4.78 -11.06
N ASP A 189 -2.32 -5.92 -11.44
CA ASP A 189 -3.04 -7.18 -11.64
C ASP A 189 -3.19 -7.96 -10.32
N LEU A 190 -2.58 -7.46 -9.24
CA LEU A 190 -2.53 -8.10 -7.92
C LEU A 190 -2.87 -7.11 -6.80
N GLN A 191 -3.80 -7.49 -5.93
CA GLN A 191 -4.03 -6.77 -4.67
C GLN A 191 -3.56 -7.61 -3.49
N THR A 192 -3.02 -6.95 -2.48
CA THR A 192 -2.47 -7.63 -1.30
C THR A 192 -2.83 -6.88 -0.02
N LEU A 193 -2.88 -7.62 1.08
CA LEU A 193 -3.00 -7.11 2.44
C LEU A 193 -1.81 -7.57 3.27
N VAL A 194 -1.04 -6.65 3.83
CA VAL A 194 0.06 -6.98 4.74
C VAL A 194 -0.52 -7.48 6.06
N LEU A 195 -0.11 -8.69 6.45
CA LEU A 195 -0.54 -9.32 7.69
C LEU A 195 0.46 -9.11 8.82
N GLU A 196 1.74 -9.18 8.48
CA GLU A 196 2.87 -9.10 9.42
C GLU A 196 4.07 -8.43 8.75
N SER A 197 4.85 -7.71 9.53
CA SER A 197 6.05 -7.01 9.08
C SER A 197 7.02 -6.83 10.25
N PRO A 198 8.33 -6.76 10.02
CA PRO A 198 9.30 -6.38 11.06
C PRO A 198 9.02 -5.02 11.69
N ALA A 199 8.34 -4.12 10.97
CA ALA A 199 7.94 -2.81 11.47
C ALA A 199 6.72 -2.85 12.38
N PHE A 200 5.93 -3.90 12.35
CA PHE A 200 4.71 -4.05 13.15
C PHE A 200 5.01 -4.54 14.57
N ALA A 201 4.34 -3.95 15.56
CA ALA A 201 4.32 -4.48 16.93
C ALA A 201 3.24 -5.57 17.07
N GLY A 202 3.22 -6.54 16.15
CA GLY A 202 2.23 -7.62 16.10
C GLY A 202 1.78 -7.92 14.68
N ARG A 203 0.55 -8.42 14.53
CA ARG A 203 0.02 -8.85 13.24
C ARG A 203 -1.48 -8.66 13.11
N VAL A 204 -1.95 -8.59 11.87
CA VAL A 204 -3.38 -8.65 11.51
C VAL A 204 -3.73 -10.08 11.11
N ILE A 205 -4.83 -10.59 11.63
CA ILE A 205 -5.35 -11.92 11.29
C ILE A 205 -6.74 -11.73 10.69
N PRO A 206 -6.93 -11.97 9.39
CA PRO A 206 -8.26 -12.03 8.80
C PRO A 206 -9.06 -13.18 9.42
N LEU A 207 -10.29 -12.90 9.84
CA LEU A 207 -11.19 -13.90 10.44
C LEU A 207 -12.33 -14.29 9.49
N LYS A 208 -12.71 -13.36 8.62
CA LYS A 208 -13.74 -13.61 7.60
C LYS A 208 -13.38 -12.90 6.31
N LEU A 209 -13.24 -13.69 5.26
CA LEU A 209 -13.01 -13.22 3.89
C LEU A 209 -14.28 -13.50 3.08
N VAL A 210 -14.71 -12.51 2.30
CA VAL A 210 -15.92 -12.61 1.47
C VAL A 210 -15.53 -12.36 0.01
N PRO A 211 -15.88 -13.29 -0.89
CA PRO A 211 -15.64 -13.10 -2.32
C PRO A 211 -16.33 -11.85 -2.86
N GLY A 212 -15.69 -11.20 -3.82
CA GLY A 212 -16.23 -10.06 -4.54
C GLY A 212 -15.58 -9.92 -5.90
N ARG A 213 -16.07 -8.98 -6.71
CA ARG A 213 -15.51 -8.66 -8.01
C ARG A 213 -15.63 -7.17 -8.26
N ILE A 214 -14.56 -6.55 -8.76
CA ILE A 214 -14.54 -5.14 -9.14
C ILE A 214 -13.65 -4.98 -10.38
N ALA A 215 -14.17 -4.31 -11.41
CA ALA A 215 -13.44 -3.92 -12.61
C ALA A 215 -12.61 -5.05 -13.25
N GLY A 216 -13.14 -6.28 -13.28
CA GLY A 216 -12.47 -7.46 -13.84
C GLY A 216 -11.59 -8.23 -12.85
N GLN A 217 -11.30 -7.68 -11.70
CA GLN A 217 -10.57 -8.36 -10.64
C GLN A 217 -11.50 -9.19 -9.75
N GLU A 218 -11.04 -10.36 -9.38
CA GLU A 218 -11.65 -11.17 -8.33
C GLU A 218 -10.99 -10.85 -7.01
N LEU A 219 -11.81 -10.66 -5.98
CA LEU A 219 -11.39 -10.13 -4.70
C LEU A 219 -11.84 -11.01 -3.54
N LEU A 220 -11.05 -11.00 -2.47
CA LEU A 220 -11.45 -11.42 -1.14
C LEU A 220 -11.48 -10.18 -0.24
N LYS A 221 -12.68 -9.76 0.14
CA LYS A 221 -12.87 -8.65 1.08
C LYS A 221 -12.70 -9.14 2.51
N VAL A 222 -11.90 -8.44 3.28
CA VAL A 222 -11.73 -8.72 4.70
C VAL A 222 -12.95 -8.17 5.46
N GLU A 223 -13.90 -9.01 5.80
CA GLU A 223 -15.11 -8.59 6.54
C GLU A 223 -14.85 -8.48 8.04
N LYS A 224 -14.09 -9.43 8.59
CA LYS A 224 -13.68 -9.43 10.00
C LYS A 224 -12.18 -9.70 10.11
N PHE A 225 -11.53 -9.03 11.03
CA PHE A 225 -10.13 -9.26 11.37
C PHE A 225 -9.88 -9.05 12.86
N ARG A 226 -8.73 -9.54 13.32
CA ARG A 226 -8.23 -9.35 14.68
C ARG A 226 -6.80 -8.82 14.61
N VAL A 227 -6.48 -7.92 15.51
CA VAL A 227 -5.10 -7.48 15.74
C VAL A 227 -4.55 -8.26 16.92
N VAL A 228 -3.44 -8.95 16.70
CA VAL A 228 -2.66 -9.60 17.76
C VAL A 228 -1.42 -8.75 17.99
N ARG A 229 -1.35 -8.13 19.16
CA ARG A 229 -0.17 -7.35 19.55
C ARG A 229 0.91 -8.27 20.05
N GLY A 230 2.13 -8.08 19.60
CA GLY A 230 3.34 -8.72 20.07
C GLY A 230 4.17 -7.76 20.92
N ARG A 231 5.23 -8.25 21.55
CA ARG A 231 6.25 -7.37 22.13
C ARG A 231 6.92 -6.62 20.98
N ARG A 232 6.97 -5.27 21.07
CA ARG A 232 7.79 -4.47 20.14
C ARG A 232 9.20 -5.03 20.18
N ARG A 233 9.70 -5.53 19.06
CA ARG A 233 11.14 -5.75 18.93
C ARG A 233 11.75 -4.35 19.02
N ALA A 234 12.42 -4.09 20.15
CA ALA A 234 13.11 -2.83 20.36
C ALA A 234 14.10 -2.66 19.20
N GLY A 235 13.85 -1.67 18.41
CA GLY A 235 14.94 -1.24 17.55
C GLY A 235 14.62 -1.03 16.15
N ALA A 236 13.57 -0.82 15.59
CA ALA A 236 14.24 -0.73 14.36
C ALA A 236 13.74 0.05 13.17
N TRP A 237 12.54 0.26 13.02
CA TRP A 237 12.16 0.78 11.70
C TRP A 237 11.97 2.32 11.62
N ASN A 238 11.95 3.02 12.71
CA ASN A 238 11.68 4.47 12.77
C ASN A 238 12.65 5.21 13.70
N ARG A 239 13.94 4.82 13.67
CA ARG A 239 15.00 5.50 14.40
C ARG A 239 15.46 6.72 13.61
N GLY A 240 14.76 7.82 13.75
CA GLY A 240 15.18 9.12 13.37
C GLY A 240 15.12 10.06 14.58
#